data_8a3c5f511831df0480afe57e1089ac67
#
_entry.id   8a3c5f511831df0480afe57e1089ac67
#
_cell.length_a   1.000
_cell.length_b   1.000
_cell.length_c   1.000
_cell.angle_alpha   90.00
_cell.angle_beta   90.00
_cell.angle_gamma   90.00
#
_symmetry.space_group_name_H-M   'P 1'
#
loop_
_entity.id
_entity.type
_entity.pdbx_description
1 polymer ?
#
loop_
_entity_poly.entity_id
_entity_poly.type
_entity_poly.pdbx_seq_one_letter_code
_entity_poly.pdbx_strand_id
1 'polypeptide(L)'
;MKRLLKWYYGSASIRKKLVISYLLLITVPILVLGVYSYSVSKRNMERQTEETIRNNVRLMASDLETSLKRENDNIKYLSYNAKFRQVLKNSRGNQVEVAQVLNEVVEPIFWYFITSDYNMKGIEIYTPYVSQEVGSFLKPVGSSSEESWYQYHQKNFGTLWTYEDGSMFATRTLLDAQTASEPIGVLKLSIHPASVLEPISSNTFLNNGILLADTEGRPIYSRQTGTEQADQSVLTGAEAGTLYDGDQGDYILMSEEITTSGWRLYYYVTKIEITGRLYEILKSTLLIVGLCLAVSLFLIGILSKVLSRRILELKESAEKVAEGNFNLELNHNDSDEIGIVAKSLQTMCDRLNEMINRVYKAELEKKAMELKALQAMINPHFLYNCLSSIKWKAIRTGNDEISDLTGLLAKFYRTSLNGGKQITTVGSELENVKSYVELQRMTHENSFDAEYEFDETLLGYSMPNFLLQPIVENAIEHGINYQEEIDGKGRLIVRLEDEDSHLIFSILNNGPRAVSYTHLG
;
A
#
# COMPACT_ATOMS: atom_id res chain seq x y z
N MET A 1 -14.56 -20.41 41.86
CA MET A 1 -15.39 -21.03 40.84
C MET A 1 -16.60 -21.77 41.42
N LYS A 2 -16.47 -22.75 42.33
CA LYS A 2 -17.61 -23.49 42.92
C LYS A 2 -18.63 -22.60 43.68
N ARG A 3 -18.23 -21.56 44.42
CA ARG A 3 -19.13 -20.61 45.11
C ARG A 3 -19.92 -19.72 44.12
N LEU A 4 -19.31 -19.28 43.03
CA LEU A 4 -19.96 -18.49 41.97
C LEU A 4 -21.02 -19.36 41.21
N LEU A 5 -20.65 -20.59 40.86
CA LEU A 5 -21.59 -21.55 40.26
C LEU A 5 -22.77 -21.84 41.19
N LYS A 6 -22.55 -22.07 42.50
CA LYS A 6 -23.63 -22.32 43.47
C LYS A 6 -24.55 -21.10 43.63
N TRP A 7 -24.00 -19.91 43.60
CA TRP A 7 -24.80 -18.67 43.60
C TRP A 7 -25.57 -18.48 42.29
N TYR A 8 -24.95 -18.75 41.14
CA TYR A 8 -25.60 -18.66 39.83
C TYR A 8 -26.79 -19.63 39.72
N TYR A 9 -26.64 -20.90 40.08
CA TYR A 9 -27.70 -21.89 39.97
C TYR A 9 -28.77 -21.76 41.07
N GLY A 10 -28.40 -21.37 42.27
CA GLY A 10 -29.30 -21.42 43.44
C GLY A 10 -30.01 -20.10 43.77
N SER A 11 -29.29 -18.97 43.77
CA SER A 11 -29.81 -17.72 44.34
C SER A 11 -29.89 -16.54 43.37
N ALA A 12 -29.30 -16.64 42.20
CA ALA A 12 -29.36 -15.55 41.23
C ALA A 12 -30.74 -15.46 40.57
N SER A 13 -31.30 -14.26 40.48
CA SER A 13 -32.54 -14.00 39.73
C SER A 13 -32.37 -14.38 38.26
N ILE A 14 -33.45 -14.80 37.59
CA ILE A 14 -33.47 -15.19 36.18
C ILE A 14 -32.85 -14.10 35.31
N ARG A 15 -33.13 -12.84 35.61
CA ARG A 15 -32.49 -11.68 34.94
C ARG A 15 -30.97 -11.70 35.01
N LYS A 16 -30.39 -11.97 36.19
CA LYS A 16 -28.93 -12.05 36.36
C LYS A 16 -28.33 -13.24 35.64
N LYS A 17 -29.03 -14.39 35.63
CA LYS A 17 -28.61 -15.59 34.89
C LYS A 17 -28.55 -15.35 33.39
N LEU A 18 -29.58 -14.76 32.81
CA LEU A 18 -29.65 -14.42 31.39
C LEU A 18 -28.56 -13.40 31.00
N VAL A 19 -28.43 -12.31 31.80
CA VAL A 19 -27.40 -11.31 31.54
C VAL A 19 -26.00 -11.93 31.54
N ILE A 20 -25.67 -12.74 32.53
CA ILE A 20 -24.35 -13.35 32.64
C ILE A 20 -24.09 -14.36 31.50
N SER A 21 -25.11 -15.19 31.16
CA SER A 21 -24.97 -16.16 30.07
C SER A 21 -24.78 -15.51 28.72
N TYR A 22 -25.60 -14.52 28.38
CA TYR A 22 -25.47 -13.79 27.12
C TYR A 22 -24.21 -12.95 27.07
N LEU A 23 -23.84 -12.30 28.21
CA LEU A 23 -22.56 -11.55 28.30
C LEU A 23 -21.37 -12.48 27.99
N LEU A 24 -21.32 -13.66 28.61
CA LEU A 24 -20.26 -14.64 28.37
C LEU A 24 -20.27 -15.14 26.92
N LEU A 25 -21.46 -15.48 26.40
CA LEU A 25 -21.62 -16.04 25.07
C LEU A 25 -21.16 -15.05 23.95
N ILE A 26 -21.36 -13.75 24.17
CA ILE A 26 -21.06 -12.71 23.18
C ILE A 26 -19.67 -12.13 23.41
N THR A 27 -19.32 -11.84 24.67
CA THR A 27 -18.06 -11.16 25.00
C THR A 27 -16.84 -12.05 24.71
N VAL A 28 -16.93 -13.35 25.05
CA VAL A 28 -15.78 -14.25 24.86
C VAL A 28 -15.42 -14.43 23.37
N PRO A 29 -16.36 -14.72 22.45
CA PRO A 29 -16.03 -14.78 21.01
C PRO A 29 -15.51 -13.45 20.45
N ILE A 30 -16.09 -12.32 20.85
CA ILE A 30 -15.64 -11.00 20.39
C ILE A 30 -14.19 -10.72 20.84
N LEU A 31 -13.87 -11.02 22.10
CA LEU A 31 -12.51 -10.85 22.61
C LEU A 31 -11.51 -11.80 21.92
N VAL A 32 -11.90 -13.07 21.73
CA VAL A 32 -11.06 -14.04 21.02
C VAL A 32 -10.83 -13.61 19.58
N LEU A 33 -11.88 -13.17 18.88
CA LEU A 33 -11.77 -12.63 17.52
C LEU A 33 -10.91 -11.37 17.46
N GLY A 34 -11.07 -10.45 18.41
CA GLY A 34 -10.27 -9.24 18.49
C GLY A 34 -8.79 -9.55 18.69
N VAL A 35 -8.45 -10.43 19.64
CA VAL A 35 -7.06 -10.86 19.88
C VAL A 35 -6.51 -11.64 18.68
N TYR A 36 -7.28 -12.53 18.09
CA TYR A 36 -6.88 -13.30 16.92
C TYR A 36 -6.64 -12.37 15.72
N SER A 37 -7.58 -11.48 15.43
CA SER A 37 -7.48 -10.50 14.34
C SER A 37 -6.24 -9.60 14.49
N TYR A 38 -6.02 -9.07 15.70
CA TYR A 38 -4.82 -8.29 16.00
C TYR A 38 -3.54 -9.11 15.80
N SER A 39 -3.50 -10.33 16.31
CA SER A 39 -2.31 -11.20 16.20
C SER A 39 -1.99 -11.57 14.74
N VAL A 40 -3.03 -11.84 13.94
CA VAL A 40 -2.88 -12.12 12.50
C VAL A 40 -2.43 -10.86 11.75
N SER A 41 -3.07 -9.72 12.05
CA SER A 41 -2.72 -8.45 11.42
C SER A 41 -1.28 -8.03 11.74
N LYS A 42 -0.85 -8.17 13.00
CA LYS A 42 0.53 -7.92 13.42
C LYS A 42 1.51 -8.79 12.63
N ARG A 43 1.29 -10.09 12.61
CA ARG A 43 2.15 -11.06 11.90
C ARG A 43 2.21 -10.80 10.40
N ASN A 44 1.04 -10.53 9.82
CA ASN A 44 0.94 -10.21 8.41
C ASN A 44 1.68 -8.92 8.09
N MET A 45 1.55 -7.90 8.92
CA MET A 45 2.21 -6.62 8.74
C MET A 45 3.74 -6.71 8.88
N GLU A 46 4.24 -7.43 9.90
CA GLU A 46 5.68 -7.69 10.05
C GLU A 46 6.25 -8.37 8.81
N ARG A 47 5.64 -9.47 8.39
CA ARG A 47 6.04 -10.21 7.18
C ARG A 47 6.02 -9.34 5.93
N GLN A 48 5.02 -8.52 5.82
CA GLN A 48 4.81 -7.64 4.70
C GLN A 48 5.73 -6.45 4.66
N THR A 49 6.07 -5.86 5.79
CA THR A 49 7.10 -4.84 5.86
C THR A 49 8.43 -5.42 5.37
N GLU A 50 8.77 -6.62 5.77
CA GLU A 50 9.95 -7.35 5.29
C GLU A 50 9.93 -7.63 3.78
N GLU A 51 8.85 -8.14 3.23
CA GLU A 51 8.72 -8.43 1.79
C GLU A 51 8.67 -7.14 0.95
N THR A 52 8.10 -6.05 1.49
CA THR A 52 8.10 -4.73 0.84
C THR A 52 9.49 -4.13 0.77
N ILE A 53 10.23 -4.14 1.89
CA ILE A 53 11.62 -3.67 1.92
C ILE A 53 12.45 -4.47 0.93
N ARG A 54 12.31 -5.78 0.94
CA ARG A 54 13.03 -6.69 0.03
C ARG A 54 12.77 -6.37 -1.44
N ASN A 55 11.52 -6.08 -1.79
CA ASN A 55 11.20 -5.79 -3.18
C ASN A 55 11.48 -4.33 -3.57
N ASN A 56 11.43 -3.38 -2.63
CA ASN A 56 11.92 -2.04 -2.89
C ASN A 56 13.41 -2.06 -3.24
N VAL A 57 14.23 -2.71 -2.42
CA VAL A 57 15.66 -2.78 -2.70
C VAL A 57 15.94 -3.53 -4.02
N ARG A 58 15.17 -4.60 -4.31
CA ARG A 58 15.29 -5.32 -5.58
C ARG A 58 14.92 -4.47 -6.79
N LEU A 59 13.83 -3.72 -6.72
CA LEU A 59 13.44 -2.83 -7.82
C LEU A 59 14.46 -1.72 -8.03
N MET A 60 14.85 -1.03 -6.95
CA MET A 60 15.87 -0.01 -7.02
C MET A 60 17.19 -0.56 -7.58
N ALA A 61 17.60 -1.75 -7.13
CA ALA A 61 18.78 -2.43 -7.64
C ALA A 61 18.62 -2.81 -9.12
N SER A 62 17.46 -3.30 -9.52
CA SER A 62 17.15 -3.64 -10.91
C SER A 62 17.14 -2.41 -11.83
N ASP A 63 16.60 -1.29 -11.37
CA ASP A 63 16.60 -0.03 -12.11
C ASP A 63 18.02 0.51 -12.28
N LEU A 64 18.79 0.47 -11.21
CA LEU A 64 20.20 0.84 -11.24
C LEU A 64 21.03 -0.11 -12.12
N GLU A 65 20.83 -1.42 -11.96
CA GLU A 65 21.46 -2.45 -12.81
C GLU A 65 21.14 -2.21 -14.29
N THR A 66 19.87 -1.93 -14.61
CA THR A 66 19.43 -1.66 -15.99
C THR A 66 20.11 -0.43 -16.56
N SER A 67 20.18 0.65 -15.78
CA SER A 67 20.85 1.88 -16.16
C SER A 67 22.35 1.67 -16.37
N LEU A 68 23.01 1.05 -15.40
CA LEU A 68 24.44 0.78 -15.49
C LEU A 68 24.78 -0.23 -16.58
N LYS A 69 23.94 -1.24 -16.79
CA LYS A 69 24.10 -2.24 -17.86
C LYS A 69 24.03 -1.60 -19.24
N ARG A 70 23.08 -0.68 -19.44
CA ARG A 70 22.99 0.08 -20.68
C ARG A 70 24.29 0.82 -20.98
N GLU A 71 24.82 1.56 -19.99
CA GLU A 71 26.07 2.28 -20.14
C GLU A 71 27.28 1.34 -20.27
N ASN A 72 27.26 0.19 -19.59
CA ASN A 72 28.26 -0.86 -19.75
C ASN A 72 28.24 -1.48 -21.16
N ASP A 73 27.07 -1.61 -21.76
CA ASP A 73 26.96 -2.08 -23.15
C ASP A 73 27.38 -0.98 -24.14
N ASN A 74 27.11 0.28 -23.84
CA ASN A 74 27.61 1.44 -24.60
C ASN A 74 29.15 1.48 -24.61
N ILE A 75 29.77 1.40 -23.45
CA ILE A 75 31.25 1.43 -23.35
C ILE A 75 31.86 0.19 -24.00
N LYS A 76 31.26 -0.99 -23.89
CA LYS A 76 31.69 -2.19 -24.61
C LYS A 76 31.62 -1.97 -26.12
N TYR A 77 30.47 -1.53 -26.64
CA TYR A 77 30.29 -1.26 -28.05
C TYR A 77 31.36 -0.31 -28.59
N LEU A 78 31.58 0.82 -27.89
CA LEU A 78 32.59 1.79 -28.24
C LEU A 78 33.99 1.19 -28.18
N SER A 79 34.30 0.40 -27.15
CA SER A 79 35.64 -0.20 -26.97
C SER A 79 35.98 -1.24 -28.03
N TYR A 80 34.98 -1.90 -28.65
CA TYR A 80 35.22 -2.88 -29.72
C TYR A 80 35.16 -2.30 -31.12
N ASN A 81 34.91 -1.00 -31.29
CA ASN A 81 34.89 -0.35 -32.61
C ASN A 81 36.26 -0.42 -33.29
N ALA A 82 36.35 -1.25 -34.32
CA ALA A 82 37.62 -1.53 -34.99
C ALA A 82 38.24 -0.30 -35.67
N LYS A 83 37.42 0.57 -36.28
CA LYS A 83 37.90 1.80 -36.93
C LYS A 83 38.55 2.73 -35.91
N PHE A 84 37.89 2.90 -34.80
CA PHE A 84 38.38 3.73 -33.70
C PHE A 84 39.71 3.21 -33.12
N ARG A 85 39.82 1.92 -32.83
CA ARG A 85 41.04 1.29 -32.30
C ARG A 85 42.21 1.38 -33.28
N GLN A 86 41.95 1.24 -34.57
CA GLN A 86 42.96 1.36 -35.60
C GLN A 86 43.54 2.77 -35.71
N VAL A 87 42.68 3.81 -35.56
CA VAL A 87 43.09 5.21 -35.56
C VAL A 87 44.02 5.53 -34.39
N LEU A 88 43.65 5.06 -33.19
CA LEU A 88 44.50 5.27 -32.00
C LEU A 88 45.89 4.68 -32.14
N LYS A 89 46.04 3.51 -32.74
CA LYS A 89 47.32 2.86 -32.95
C LYS A 89 48.20 3.62 -33.97
N ASN A 90 47.56 4.13 -35.02
CA ASN A 90 48.26 4.84 -36.09
C ASN A 90 48.65 6.29 -35.68
N SER A 91 48.17 6.77 -34.53
CA SER A 91 48.44 8.13 -34.04
C SER A 91 49.89 8.43 -33.68
N ARG A 92 50.76 7.42 -33.68
CA ARG A 92 52.24 7.58 -33.46
C ARG A 92 52.95 8.39 -34.52
N GLY A 93 52.37 8.65 -35.71
CA GLY A 93 53.10 9.20 -36.84
C GLY A 93 52.66 10.57 -37.38
N ASN A 94 51.38 10.93 -37.27
CA ASN A 94 50.88 12.16 -37.86
C ASN A 94 49.67 12.71 -37.10
N GLN A 95 49.88 13.71 -36.26
CA GLN A 95 48.84 14.34 -35.44
C GLN A 95 47.71 14.96 -36.29
N VAL A 96 47.97 15.41 -37.49
CA VAL A 96 46.99 16.01 -38.40
C VAL A 96 46.03 14.94 -38.94
N GLU A 97 46.55 13.79 -39.33
CA GLU A 97 45.77 12.66 -39.81
C GLU A 97 44.87 12.07 -38.68
N VAL A 98 45.42 12.01 -37.47
CA VAL A 98 44.67 11.61 -36.28
C VAL A 98 43.53 12.58 -36.00
N ALA A 99 43.76 13.87 -36.01
CA ALA A 99 42.72 14.88 -35.78
C ALA A 99 41.64 14.82 -36.88
N GLN A 100 42.01 14.57 -38.13
CA GLN A 100 41.04 14.46 -39.22
C GLN A 100 40.12 13.23 -39.03
N VAL A 101 40.68 12.05 -38.77
CA VAL A 101 39.88 10.84 -38.56
C VAL A 101 39.09 10.90 -37.23
N LEU A 102 39.63 11.56 -36.23
CA LEU A 102 38.89 11.83 -35.00
C LEU A 102 37.60 12.63 -35.31
N ASN A 103 37.74 13.73 -36.05
CA ASN A 103 36.61 14.59 -36.38
C ASN A 103 35.62 13.93 -37.35
N GLU A 104 36.10 13.13 -38.30
CA GLU A 104 35.22 12.51 -39.29
C GLU A 104 34.52 11.22 -38.83
N VAL A 105 35.13 10.46 -37.91
CA VAL A 105 34.66 9.12 -37.54
C VAL A 105 34.30 9.03 -36.07
N VAL A 106 35.16 9.52 -35.17
CA VAL A 106 34.99 9.28 -33.72
C VAL A 106 34.05 10.31 -33.10
N GLU A 107 34.27 11.59 -33.37
CA GLU A 107 33.45 12.66 -32.81
C GLU A 107 31.97 12.53 -33.15
N PRO A 108 31.55 12.23 -34.38
CA PRO A 108 30.12 12.04 -34.70
C PRO A 108 29.49 10.90 -33.92
N ILE A 109 30.25 9.80 -33.72
CA ILE A 109 29.74 8.65 -32.93
C ILE A 109 29.62 9.06 -31.47
N PHE A 110 30.61 9.71 -30.87
CA PHE A 110 30.60 10.09 -29.47
C PHE A 110 29.55 11.15 -29.20
N TRP A 111 29.42 12.16 -30.07
CA TRP A 111 28.35 13.14 -29.96
C TRP A 111 26.96 12.50 -30.08
N TYR A 112 26.81 11.52 -30.94
CA TYR A 112 25.54 10.77 -31.02
C TYR A 112 25.22 10.13 -29.68
N PHE A 113 26.14 9.44 -29.05
CA PHE A 113 25.91 8.81 -27.74
C PHE A 113 25.62 9.85 -26.65
N ILE A 114 26.38 10.93 -26.59
CA ILE A 114 26.23 11.99 -25.58
C ILE A 114 24.90 12.72 -25.75
N THR A 115 24.42 12.91 -26.97
CA THR A 115 23.18 13.67 -27.23
C THR A 115 21.94 12.79 -27.22
N SER A 116 22.08 11.50 -27.52
CA SER A 116 20.94 10.56 -27.51
C SER A 116 20.67 9.94 -26.15
N ASP A 117 21.63 9.94 -25.25
CA ASP A 117 21.47 9.38 -23.90
C ASP A 117 21.57 10.49 -22.85
N TYR A 118 20.42 10.78 -22.23
CA TYR A 118 20.32 11.79 -21.16
C TYR A 118 21.24 11.52 -19.96
N ASN A 119 21.58 10.26 -19.71
CA ASN A 119 22.47 9.91 -18.59
C ASN A 119 23.92 10.19 -18.90
N MET A 120 24.30 10.27 -20.17
CA MET A 120 25.68 10.42 -20.57
C MET A 120 26.14 11.86 -20.45
N LYS A 121 27.20 12.08 -19.67
CA LYS A 121 27.81 13.39 -19.48
C LYS A 121 28.95 13.65 -20.48
N GLY A 122 29.71 12.61 -20.79
CA GLY A 122 30.85 12.74 -21.68
C GLY A 122 31.58 11.42 -21.89
N ILE A 123 32.39 11.41 -22.94
CA ILE A 123 33.26 10.28 -23.30
C ILE A 123 34.68 10.82 -23.47
N GLU A 124 35.64 10.14 -22.89
CA GLU A 124 37.05 10.51 -22.97
C GLU A 124 37.90 9.27 -23.21
N ILE A 125 38.98 9.45 -23.91
CA ILE A 125 39.95 8.39 -24.22
C ILE A 125 41.32 8.83 -23.73
N TYR A 126 41.87 8.03 -22.86
CA TYR A 126 43.23 8.22 -22.36
C TYR A 126 44.16 7.25 -23.07
N THR A 127 45.17 7.80 -23.77
CA THR A 127 46.09 6.96 -24.53
C THR A 127 47.54 7.47 -24.37
N PRO A 128 48.54 6.57 -24.33
CA PRO A 128 49.95 6.95 -24.28
C PRO A 128 50.50 7.45 -25.64
N TYR A 129 49.69 7.41 -26.69
CA TYR A 129 50.15 7.75 -28.04
C TYR A 129 50.01 9.23 -28.38
N VAL A 130 49.39 10.03 -27.53
CA VAL A 130 49.32 11.48 -27.68
C VAL A 130 50.03 12.16 -26.51
N SER A 131 50.69 13.26 -26.77
CA SER A 131 51.40 14.05 -25.75
C SER A 131 50.61 15.26 -25.26
N GLN A 132 49.55 15.62 -25.96
CA GLN A 132 48.63 16.71 -25.62
C GLN A 132 47.20 16.33 -26.02
N GLU A 133 46.20 17.06 -25.52
CA GLU A 133 44.81 16.84 -25.88
C GLU A 133 44.58 17.06 -27.38
N VAL A 134 43.83 16.17 -28.01
CA VAL A 134 43.46 16.25 -29.42
C VAL A 134 41.93 16.17 -29.54
N GLY A 135 41.33 17.24 -30.05
CA GLY A 135 39.87 17.37 -30.06
C GLY A 135 39.26 17.39 -28.67
N SER A 136 37.96 17.06 -28.57
CA SER A 136 37.22 17.07 -27.30
C SER A 136 37.35 15.78 -26.49
N PHE A 137 37.85 14.71 -27.12
CA PHE A 137 37.68 13.36 -26.55
C PHE A 137 38.98 12.62 -26.26
N LEU A 138 40.11 13.02 -26.91
CA LEU A 138 41.37 12.30 -26.81
C LEU A 138 42.35 13.03 -25.88
N LYS A 139 42.74 12.35 -24.80
CA LYS A 139 43.60 12.90 -23.75
C LYS A 139 44.90 12.10 -23.58
N PRO A 140 46.01 12.77 -23.28
CA PRO A 140 47.22 12.08 -22.88
C PRO A 140 47.02 11.44 -21.50
N VAL A 141 47.73 10.34 -21.25
CA VAL A 141 47.68 9.68 -19.94
C VAL A 141 48.13 10.59 -18.81
N GLY A 142 49.23 11.32 -18.99
CA GLY A 142 49.73 12.38 -18.08
C GLY A 142 49.59 12.05 -16.59
N SER A 143 48.97 12.96 -15.84
CA SER A 143 48.71 12.80 -14.41
C SER A 143 47.69 11.68 -14.09
N SER A 144 46.84 11.33 -15.02
CA SER A 144 45.87 10.26 -14.83
C SER A 144 46.51 8.87 -14.68
N SER A 145 47.80 8.73 -15.00
CA SER A 145 48.56 7.49 -14.74
C SER A 145 48.64 7.10 -13.27
N GLU A 146 48.49 8.04 -12.35
CA GLU A 146 48.53 7.82 -10.91
C GLU A 146 47.14 7.53 -10.33
N GLU A 147 46.05 7.75 -11.08
CA GLU A 147 44.70 7.51 -10.62
C GLU A 147 44.39 6.01 -10.52
N SER A 148 43.63 5.65 -9.48
CA SER A 148 43.29 4.25 -9.14
C SER A 148 42.60 3.49 -10.27
N TRP A 149 41.67 4.15 -10.96
CA TRP A 149 40.95 3.58 -12.09
C TRP A 149 41.86 3.31 -13.30
N TYR A 150 42.88 4.14 -13.55
CA TYR A 150 43.83 3.92 -14.65
C TYR A 150 44.80 2.76 -14.32
N GLN A 151 45.31 2.72 -13.10
CA GLN A 151 46.18 1.62 -12.63
C GLN A 151 45.47 0.26 -12.65
N TYR A 152 44.17 0.22 -12.36
CA TYR A 152 43.36 -0.98 -12.50
C TYR A 152 43.46 -1.57 -13.91
N HIS A 153 43.39 -0.73 -14.94
CA HIS A 153 43.39 -1.14 -16.36
C HIS A 153 44.76 -1.55 -16.89
N GLN A 154 45.81 -1.40 -16.13
CA GLN A 154 47.12 -1.98 -16.48
C GLN A 154 47.15 -3.51 -16.35
N LYS A 155 46.26 -4.05 -15.52
CA LYS A 155 46.20 -5.50 -15.21
C LYS A 155 44.87 -6.14 -15.58
N ASN A 156 43.81 -5.35 -15.73
CA ASN A 156 42.47 -5.81 -15.93
C ASN A 156 41.85 -5.21 -17.19
N PHE A 157 41.13 -6.01 -17.98
CA PHE A 157 40.53 -5.58 -19.25
C PHE A 157 39.00 -5.40 -19.19
N GLY A 158 38.40 -5.62 -18.02
CA GLY A 158 36.95 -5.47 -17.77
C GLY A 158 36.52 -4.01 -17.75
N THR A 159 35.25 -3.78 -17.52
CA THR A 159 34.73 -2.46 -17.20
C THR A 159 34.85 -2.25 -15.70
N LEU A 160 35.37 -1.10 -15.28
CA LEU A 160 35.39 -0.66 -13.88
C LEU A 160 34.45 0.53 -13.72
N TRP A 161 33.55 0.43 -12.78
CA TRP A 161 32.70 1.53 -12.34
C TRP A 161 33.33 2.26 -11.15
N THR A 162 33.38 3.56 -11.22
CA THR A 162 34.02 4.42 -10.20
C THR A 162 33.10 5.59 -9.88
N TYR A 163 33.06 5.93 -8.59
CA TYR A 163 32.46 7.17 -8.10
C TYR A 163 33.50 7.91 -7.26
N GLU A 164 33.94 9.05 -7.74
CA GLU A 164 34.95 9.90 -7.09
C GLU A 164 34.57 11.37 -7.26
N ASP A 165 34.68 12.15 -6.20
CA ASP A 165 34.45 13.60 -6.19
C ASP A 165 33.12 14.04 -6.85
N GLY A 166 32.06 13.30 -6.59
CA GLY A 166 30.74 13.59 -7.16
C GLY A 166 30.58 13.24 -8.65
N SER A 167 31.58 12.58 -9.23
CA SER A 167 31.58 12.11 -10.62
C SER A 167 31.41 10.61 -10.69
N MET A 168 30.50 10.16 -11.52
CA MET A 168 30.26 8.75 -11.80
C MET A 168 30.71 8.41 -13.22
N PHE A 169 31.54 7.42 -13.35
CA PHE A 169 32.06 7.03 -14.66
C PHE A 169 32.38 5.53 -14.73
N ALA A 170 32.28 5.01 -15.94
CA ALA A 170 32.80 3.70 -16.30
C ALA A 170 34.10 3.83 -17.09
N THR A 171 35.04 2.95 -16.79
CA THR A 171 36.31 2.89 -17.55
C THR A 171 36.48 1.48 -18.11
N ARG A 172 37.10 1.40 -19.32
CA ARG A 172 37.38 0.14 -19.98
C ARG A 172 38.62 0.20 -20.81
N THR A 173 39.46 -0.83 -20.73
CA THR A 173 40.67 -0.96 -21.55
C THR A 173 40.31 -1.09 -23.01
N LEU A 174 40.99 -0.29 -23.83
CA LEU A 174 40.98 -0.42 -25.27
C LEU A 174 42.16 -1.32 -25.69
N LEU A 175 41.83 -2.42 -26.33
CA LEU A 175 42.83 -3.37 -26.84
C LEU A 175 43.10 -3.13 -28.33
N ASP A 176 44.30 -3.38 -28.75
CA ASP A 176 44.64 -3.33 -30.17
C ASP A 176 43.72 -4.22 -31.02
N ALA A 177 43.30 -3.70 -32.18
CA ALA A 177 42.37 -4.40 -33.04
C ALA A 177 42.95 -5.67 -33.69
N GLN A 178 44.28 -5.75 -33.81
CA GLN A 178 44.98 -6.86 -34.48
C GLN A 178 45.42 -7.93 -33.48
N THR A 179 46.01 -7.53 -32.37
CA THR A 179 46.56 -8.45 -31.36
C THR A 179 45.54 -8.86 -30.30
N ALA A 180 44.53 -8.04 -30.08
CA ALA A 180 43.49 -8.18 -29.05
C ALA A 180 44.02 -8.38 -27.60
N SER A 181 45.31 -8.16 -27.38
CA SER A 181 45.98 -8.35 -26.08
C SER A 181 46.79 -7.15 -25.62
N GLU A 182 47.20 -6.25 -26.54
CA GLU A 182 47.99 -5.06 -26.19
C GLU A 182 47.05 -3.90 -25.84
N PRO A 183 47.17 -3.29 -24.63
CA PRO A 183 46.40 -2.11 -24.28
C PRO A 183 46.89 -0.87 -25.05
N ILE A 184 46.00 -0.22 -25.75
CA ILE A 184 46.25 0.99 -26.52
C ILE A 184 45.73 2.26 -25.86
N GLY A 185 44.94 2.11 -24.80
CA GLY A 185 44.36 3.20 -24.03
C GLY A 185 43.23 2.75 -23.11
N VAL A 186 42.62 3.69 -22.47
CA VAL A 186 41.46 3.51 -21.61
C VAL A 186 40.35 4.45 -22.07
N LEU A 187 39.16 3.88 -22.32
CA LEU A 187 37.94 4.62 -22.58
C LEU A 187 37.28 4.95 -21.24
N LYS A 188 36.94 6.18 -21.01
CA LYS A 188 36.22 6.71 -19.87
C LYS A 188 34.87 7.26 -20.33
N LEU A 189 33.81 6.73 -19.81
CA LEU A 189 32.43 7.16 -20.05
C LEU A 189 31.88 7.77 -18.77
N SER A 190 31.69 9.08 -18.78
CA SER A 190 31.16 9.82 -17.63
C SER A 190 29.66 9.95 -17.77
N ILE A 191 28.95 9.76 -16.67
CA ILE A 191 27.49 9.87 -16.60
C ILE A 191 27.04 10.91 -15.58
N HIS A 192 25.82 11.40 -15.72
CA HIS A 192 25.21 12.27 -14.73
C HIS A 192 24.74 11.45 -13.53
N PRO A 193 25.36 11.58 -12.34
CA PRO A 193 24.97 10.78 -11.19
C PRO A 193 23.50 10.97 -10.82
N ALA A 194 22.99 12.21 -10.94
CA ALA A 194 21.61 12.53 -10.60
C ALA A 194 20.61 11.70 -11.41
N SER A 195 20.81 11.56 -12.72
CA SER A 195 19.87 10.83 -13.60
C SER A 195 19.82 9.33 -13.32
N VAL A 196 20.90 8.75 -12.80
CA VAL A 196 20.98 7.33 -12.44
C VAL A 196 20.54 7.08 -11.00
N LEU A 197 20.80 8.02 -10.09
CA LEU A 197 20.50 7.90 -8.67
C LEU A 197 19.11 8.43 -8.30
N GLU A 198 18.51 9.32 -9.12
CA GLU A 198 17.17 9.86 -8.86
C GLU A 198 16.08 8.79 -8.80
N PRO A 199 16.04 7.77 -9.68
CA PRO A 199 15.05 6.71 -9.61
C PRO A 199 15.04 5.94 -8.27
N ILE A 200 16.22 5.76 -7.65
CA ILE A 200 16.32 5.09 -6.35
C ILE A 200 15.88 6.00 -5.18
N SER A 201 15.66 7.29 -5.46
CA SER A 201 15.23 8.25 -4.44
C SER A 201 13.73 8.27 -4.15
N SER A 202 12.91 7.53 -4.88
CA SER A 202 11.46 7.45 -4.67
C SER A 202 11.14 6.68 -3.39
N ASN A 203 10.66 7.40 -2.38
CA ASN A 203 10.43 6.85 -1.04
C ASN A 203 8.97 6.47 -0.82
N THR A 204 8.77 5.29 -0.25
CA THR A 204 7.45 4.76 0.11
C THR A 204 7.18 4.81 1.62
N PHE A 205 8.21 4.97 2.42
CA PHE A 205 8.13 5.10 3.88
C PHE A 205 8.58 6.50 4.32
N LEU A 206 8.01 7.00 5.41
CA LEU A 206 8.38 8.31 5.98
C LEU A 206 9.74 8.28 6.68
N ASN A 207 10.05 7.15 7.34
CA ASN A 207 11.31 6.97 8.06
C ASN A 207 12.08 5.80 7.45
N ASN A 208 12.89 6.11 6.46
CA ASN A 208 13.73 5.14 5.75
C ASN A 208 15.07 5.75 5.36
N GLY A 209 15.99 4.89 4.98
CA GLY A 209 17.24 5.30 4.38
C GLY A 209 17.68 4.37 3.26
N ILE A 210 18.38 4.98 2.33
CA ILE A 210 19.03 4.34 1.19
C ILE A 210 20.50 4.66 1.26
N LEU A 211 21.34 3.65 1.12
CA LEU A 211 22.78 3.79 0.99
C LEU A 211 23.24 2.94 -0.19
N LEU A 212 23.92 3.55 -1.15
CA LEU A 212 24.66 2.86 -2.19
C LEU A 212 26.14 2.94 -1.84
N ALA A 213 26.81 1.80 -1.75
CA ALA A 213 28.23 1.72 -1.47
C ALA A 213 28.99 1.01 -2.60
N ASP A 214 30.24 1.36 -2.78
CA ASP A 214 31.15 0.69 -3.71
C ASP A 214 31.64 -0.68 -3.19
N THR A 215 32.51 -1.33 -3.94
CA THR A 215 33.07 -2.63 -3.59
C THR A 215 33.96 -2.62 -2.34
N GLU A 216 34.40 -1.44 -1.90
CA GLU A 216 35.20 -1.24 -0.67
C GLU A 216 34.34 -0.77 0.50
N GLY A 217 33.02 -0.62 0.30
CA GLY A 217 32.07 -0.14 1.32
C GLY A 217 32.03 1.38 1.47
N ARG A 218 32.67 2.15 0.57
CA ARG A 218 32.62 3.62 0.61
C ARG A 218 31.28 4.10 0.06
N PRO A 219 30.65 5.11 0.69
CA PRO A 219 29.35 5.60 0.25
C PRO A 219 29.44 6.35 -1.08
N ILE A 220 28.64 5.92 -2.04
CA ILE A 220 28.43 6.60 -3.33
C ILE A 220 27.25 7.58 -3.22
N TYR A 221 26.16 7.12 -2.64
CA TYR A 221 24.94 7.87 -2.46
C TYR A 221 24.28 7.50 -1.13
N SER A 222 23.88 8.50 -0.39
CA SER A 222 23.14 8.29 0.84
C SER A 222 21.98 9.27 0.90
N ARG A 223 20.79 8.74 1.17
CA ARG A 223 19.61 9.53 1.44
C ARG A 223 18.86 8.94 2.61
N GLN A 224 18.56 9.79 3.58
CA GLN A 224 17.81 9.42 4.76
C GLN A 224 16.61 10.34 4.91
N THR A 225 15.47 9.80 5.29
CA THR A 225 14.24 10.53 5.56
C THR A 225 13.75 10.19 6.96
N GLY A 226 13.24 11.19 7.69
CA GLY A 226 12.79 11.03 9.07
C GLY A 226 13.79 11.51 10.12
N THR A 227 13.46 11.26 11.37
CA THR A 227 14.19 11.78 12.54
C THR A 227 15.32 10.87 13.03
N GLU A 228 15.27 9.59 12.69
CA GLU A 228 16.27 8.61 13.09
C GLU A 228 17.18 8.28 11.92
N GLN A 229 18.48 8.49 12.12
CA GLN A 229 19.52 8.23 11.12
C GLN A 229 20.34 7.02 11.57
N ALA A 230 20.47 6.03 10.70
CA ALA A 230 21.38 4.93 10.95
C ALA A 230 22.83 5.32 10.58
N ASP A 231 23.78 4.85 11.36
CA ASP A 231 25.20 5.05 11.06
C ASP A 231 25.59 4.26 9.80
N GLN A 232 26.20 4.95 8.84
CA GLN A 232 26.61 4.35 7.57
C GLN A 232 27.63 3.21 7.74
N SER A 233 28.51 3.32 8.73
CA SER A 233 29.50 2.28 9.04
C SER A 233 28.86 0.98 9.52
N VAL A 234 27.73 1.09 10.23
CA VAL A 234 26.95 -0.05 10.71
C VAL A 234 26.20 -0.71 9.56
N LEU A 235 25.66 0.10 8.63
CA LEU A 235 24.90 -0.42 7.48
C LEU A 235 25.78 -1.27 6.55
N THR A 236 27.01 -0.83 6.29
CA THR A 236 27.93 -1.55 5.38
C THR A 236 28.50 -2.83 6.00
N GLY A 237 28.53 -2.93 7.32
CA GLY A 237 29.00 -4.12 8.05
C GLY A 237 27.92 -5.13 8.40
N ALA A 238 26.64 -4.80 8.18
CA ALA A 238 25.52 -5.64 8.58
C ALA A 238 25.18 -6.70 7.53
N GLU A 239 24.84 -7.93 7.99
CA GLU A 239 24.29 -8.95 7.10
C GLU A 239 22.90 -8.58 6.61
N ALA A 240 22.65 -8.79 5.32
CA ALA A 240 21.35 -8.52 4.70
C ALA A 240 20.24 -9.39 5.32
N GLY A 241 19.11 -8.76 5.65
CA GLY A 241 17.95 -9.47 6.20
C GLY A 241 17.91 -9.55 7.73
N THR A 242 18.82 -8.88 8.42
CA THR A 242 18.82 -8.83 9.88
C THR A 242 18.00 -7.67 10.43
N LEU A 243 17.26 -7.95 11.51
CA LEU A 243 16.73 -6.91 12.39
C LEU A 243 17.94 -6.39 13.19
N TYR A 244 18.34 -5.16 12.94
CA TYR A 244 19.41 -4.55 13.70
C TYR A 244 18.84 -3.90 14.95
N ASP A 245 19.24 -4.42 16.12
CA ASP A 245 18.95 -3.84 17.44
C ASP A 245 20.21 -3.05 17.85
N GLY A 246 20.23 -1.77 17.55
CA GLY A 246 21.38 -0.92 17.78
C GLY A 246 21.12 0.20 18.78
N ASP A 247 22.17 0.77 19.35
CA ASP A 247 22.12 1.92 20.27
C ASP A 247 21.43 3.17 19.67
N GLN A 248 21.21 3.22 18.34
CA GLN A 248 20.59 4.33 17.62
C GLN A 248 19.17 4.04 17.09
N GLY A 249 18.55 2.93 17.48
CA GLY A 249 17.20 2.53 17.07
C GLY A 249 17.14 1.20 16.34
N ASP A 250 15.97 0.59 16.39
CA ASP A 250 15.71 -0.67 15.71
C ASP A 250 15.32 -0.42 14.24
N TYR A 251 15.95 -1.08 13.30
CA TYR A 251 15.58 -1.02 11.88
C TYR A 251 15.71 -2.37 11.18
N ILE A 252 14.92 -2.53 10.12
CA ILE A 252 15.03 -3.67 9.21
C ILE A 252 15.87 -3.24 8.03
N LEU A 253 17.00 -3.92 7.82
CA LEU A 253 17.94 -3.67 6.74
C LEU A 253 17.85 -4.77 5.69
N MET A 254 17.82 -4.38 4.42
CA MET A 254 17.96 -5.26 3.26
C MET A 254 19.02 -4.71 2.32
N SER A 255 19.77 -5.58 1.68
CA SER A 255 20.73 -5.16 0.67
C SER A 255 20.65 -6.04 -0.57
N GLU A 256 21.03 -5.46 -1.71
CA GLU A 256 21.11 -6.13 -3.01
C GLU A 256 22.38 -5.70 -3.72
N GLU A 257 23.02 -6.62 -4.41
CA GLU A 257 24.24 -6.36 -5.16
C GLU A 257 23.93 -5.98 -6.61
N ILE A 258 24.58 -4.94 -7.09
CA ILE A 258 24.49 -4.49 -8.49
C ILE A 258 25.59 -5.20 -9.27
N THR A 259 25.25 -6.23 -9.99
CA THR A 259 26.21 -7.14 -10.65
C THR A 259 27.09 -6.46 -11.69
N THR A 260 26.58 -5.43 -12.37
CA THR A 260 27.32 -4.68 -13.40
C THR A 260 28.48 -3.88 -12.81
N SER A 261 28.32 -3.32 -11.60
CA SER A 261 29.34 -2.48 -10.96
C SER A 261 30.04 -3.14 -9.78
N GLY A 262 29.43 -4.18 -9.20
CA GLY A 262 29.83 -4.77 -7.93
C GLY A 262 29.43 -3.92 -6.73
N TRP A 263 28.67 -2.84 -6.93
CA TRP A 263 28.20 -1.98 -5.87
C TRP A 263 27.08 -2.64 -5.08
N ARG A 264 26.84 -2.20 -3.84
CA ARG A 264 25.79 -2.74 -3.00
C ARG A 264 24.81 -1.66 -2.56
N LEU A 265 23.56 -1.91 -2.83
CA LEU A 265 22.45 -1.05 -2.41
C LEU A 265 21.89 -1.55 -1.09
N TYR A 266 21.83 -0.68 -0.10
CA TYR A 266 21.24 -0.93 1.20
C TYR A 266 19.96 -0.10 1.34
N TYR A 267 18.93 -0.70 1.88
CA TYR A 267 17.68 -0.03 2.21
C TYR A 267 17.24 -0.44 3.60
N TYR A 268 16.92 0.52 4.44
CA TYR A 268 16.43 0.25 5.76
C TYR A 268 15.18 1.05 6.10
N VAL A 269 14.36 0.53 7.01
CA VAL A 269 13.17 1.16 7.56
C VAL A 269 13.22 1.04 9.07
N THR A 270 12.93 2.14 9.76
CA THR A 270 12.94 2.16 11.22
C THR A 270 11.72 1.45 11.80
N LYS A 271 11.89 0.85 12.98
CA LYS A 271 10.81 0.14 13.70
C LYS A 271 9.68 1.08 14.10
N ILE A 272 9.96 2.37 14.31
CA ILE A 272 8.94 3.40 14.59
C ILE A 272 7.91 3.47 13.49
N GLU A 273 8.32 3.39 12.23
CA GLU A 273 7.40 3.38 11.09
C GLU A 273 6.44 2.17 11.14
N ILE A 274 6.96 1.03 11.59
CA ILE A 274 6.18 -0.21 11.72
C ILE A 274 5.25 -0.15 12.93
N THR A 275 5.76 0.31 14.08
CA THR A 275 4.99 0.38 15.33
C THR A 275 3.89 1.43 15.27
N GLY A 276 4.13 2.58 14.61
CA GLY A 276 3.11 3.61 14.41
C GLY A 276 1.89 3.06 13.66
N ARG A 277 2.11 2.22 12.66
CA ARG A 277 1.02 1.59 11.90
C ARG A 277 0.32 0.47 12.67
N LEU A 278 1.06 -0.27 13.50
CA LEU A 278 0.47 -1.24 14.44
C LEU A 278 -0.44 -0.55 15.45
N TYR A 279 -0.08 0.65 15.89
CA TYR A 279 -0.91 1.44 16.80
C TYR A 279 -2.24 1.85 16.17
N GLU A 280 -2.26 2.29 14.91
CA GLU A 280 -3.51 2.59 14.20
C GLU A 280 -4.40 1.35 14.02
N ILE A 281 -3.81 0.19 13.75
CA ILE A 281 -4.52 -1.10 13.70
C ILE A 281 -5.08 -1.44 15.08
N LEU A 282 -4.30 -1.31 16.14
CA LEU A 282 -4.75 -1.58 17.52
C LEU A 282 -5.89 -0.66 17.91
N LYS A 283 -5.77 0.64 17.63
CA LYS A 283 -6.79 1.65 17.90
C LYS A 283 -8.11 1.34 17.19
N SER A 284 -8.04 1.02 15.90
CA SER A 284 -9.24 0.65 15.13
C SER A 284 -9.84 -0.67 15.62
N THR A 285 -9.02 -1.66 15.97
CA THR A 285 -9.50 -2.92 16.57
C THR A 285 -10.21 -2.68 17.88
N LEU A 286 -9.59 -1.90 18.78
CA LEU A 286 -10.18 -1.56 20.08
C LEU A 286 -11.47 -0.77 19.93
N LEU A 287 -11.54 0.15 18.97
CA LEU A 287 -12.73 0.93 18.70
C LEU A 287 -13.88 0.02 18.25
N ILE A 288 -13.62 -0.91 17.34
CA ILE A 288 -14.64 -1.82 16.83
C ILE A 288 -15.07 -2.84 17.88
N VAL A 289 -14.11 -3.42 18.63
CA VAL A 289 -14.41 -4.30 19.75
C VAL A 289 -15.23 -3.56 20.80
N GLY A 290 -14.86 -2.33 21.13
CA GLY A 290 -15.60 -1.46 22.04
C GLY A 290 -17.04 -1.17 21.56
N LEU A 291 -17.19 -0.85 20.27
CA LEU A 291 -18.50 -0.63 19.64
C LEU A 291 -19.35 -1.90 19.68
N CYS A 292 -18.76 -3.06 19.32
CA CYS A 292 -19.46 -4.36 19.38
C CYS A 292 -19.88 -4.71 20.81
N LEU A 293 -19.03 -4.45 21.80
CA LEU A 293 -19.37 -4.67 23.21
C LEU A 293 -20.48 -3.72 23.69
N ALA A 294 -20.41 -2.44 23.32
CA ALA A 294 -21.45 -1.46 23.66
C ALA A 294 -22.81 -1.85 23.08
N VAL A 295 -22.84 -2.21 21.79
CA VAL A 295 -24.06 -2.70 21.11
C VAL A 295 -24.57 -3.97 21.77
N SER A 296 -23.68 -4.90 22.10
CA SER A 296 -24.04 -6.16 22.77
C SER A 296 -24.61 -5.90 24.17
N LEU A 297 -23.99 -5.05 24.97
CA LEU A 297 -24.49 -4.69 26.29
C LEU A 297 -25.86 -4.01 26.23
N PHE A 298 -26.06 -3.14 25.26
CA PHE A 298 -27.35 -2.50 25.02
C PHE A 298 -28.43 -3.52 24.66
N LEU A 299 -28.14 -4.44 23.74
CA LEU A 299 -29.05 -5.51 23.32
C LEU A 299 -29.37 -6.49 24.47
N ILE A 300 -28.34 -6.88 25.24
CA ILE A 300 -28.51 -7.74 26.45
C ILE A 300 -29.36 -7.03 27.48
N GLY A 301 -29.13 -5.73 27.69
CA GLY A 301 -29.92 -4.92 28.63
C GLY A 301 -31.42 -4.88 28.28
N ILE A 302 -31.73 -4.63 26.98
CA ILE A 302 -33.09 -4.62 26.46
C ILE A 302 -33.72 -6.01 26.59
N LEU A 303 -33.04 -7.05 26.08
CA LEU A 303 -33.53 -8.43 26.07
C LEU A 303 -33.76 -8.94 27.48
N SER A 304 -32.77 -8.71 28.36
CA SER A 304 -32.90 -9.10 29.79
C SER A 304 -34.01 -8.36 30.50
N LYS A 305 -34.24 -7.06 30.20
CA LYS A 305 -35.32 -6.27 30.77
C LYS A 305 -36.70 -6.78 30.32
N VAL A 306 -36.81 -7.07 29.00
CA VAL A 306 -38.05 -7.57 28.42
C VAL A 306 -38.44 -8.94 28.99
N LEU A 307 -37.46 -9.91 28.97
CA LEU A 307 -37.72 -11.26 29.49
C LEU A 307 -37.99 -11.29 31.00
N SER A 308 -37.14 -10.53 31.75
CA SER A 308 -37.29 -10.55 33.23
C SER A 308 -38.54 -9.85 33.70
N ARG A 309 -38.99 -8.79 33.00
CA ARG A 309 -40.24 -8.11 33.33
C ARG A 309 -41.43 -9.06 33.26
N ARG A 310 -41.50 -9.87 32.19
CA ARG A 310 -42.57 -10.86 31.98
C ARG A 310 -42.59 -11.92 33.06
N ILE A 311 -41.40 -12.44 33.45
CA ILE A 311 -41.28 -13.42 34.53
C ILE A 311 -41.71 -12.83 35.87
N LEU A 312 -41.39 -11.54 36.09
CA LEU A 312 -41.81 -10.85 37.31
C LEU A 312 -43.33 -10.65 37.35
N GLU A 313 -43.92 -10.21 36.24
CA GLU A 313 -45.37 -10.05 36.08
C GLU A 313 -46.11 -11.38 36.30
N LEU A 314 -45.51 -12.49 35.78
CA LEU A 314 -46.04 -13.84 36.00
C LEU A 314 -45.94 -14.27 37.48
N LYS A 315 -44.77 -13.99 38.13
CA LYS A 315 -44.56 -14.26 39.54
C LYS A 315 -45.57 -13.48 40.39
N GLU A 316 -45.73 -12.19 40.13
CA GLU A 316 -46.69 -11.34 40.83
C GLU A 316 -48.14 -11.81 40.63
N SER A 317 -48.42 -12.27 39.40
CA SER A 317 -49.74 -12.83 39.10
C SER A 317 -49.98 -14.18 39.81
N ALA A 318 -48.93 -15.04 39.83
CA ALA A 318 -48.99 -16.30 40.59
C ALA A 318 -49.07 -16.06 42.10
N GLU A 319 -48.42 -15.06 42.64
CA GLU A 319 -48.53 -14.65 44.03
C GLU A 319 -49.94 -14.13 44.33
N LYS A 320 -50.55 -13.32 43.44
CA LYS A 320 -51.95 -12.86 43.57
C LYS A 320 -52.95 -14.02 43.47
N VAL A 321 -52.68 -15.00 42.61
CA VAL A 321 -53.53 -16.25 42.57
C VAL A 321 -53.38 -17.04 43.87
N ALA A 322 -52.13 -17.14 44.40
CA ALA A 322 -51.92 -17.82 45.70
C ALA A 322 -52.57 -17.08 46.87
N GLU A 323 -52.77 -15.76 46.78
CA GLU A 323 -53.51 -14.93 47.70
C GLU A 323 -55.06 -15.03 47.51
N GLY A 324 -55.50 -15.82 46.54
CA GLY A 324 -56.92 -16.05 46.30
C GLY A 324 -57.64 -15.03 45.40
N ASN A 325 -56.88 -14.16 44.76
CA ASN A 325 -57.43 -13.20 43.81
C ASN A 325 -57.41 -13.81 42.39
N PHE A 326 -58.49 -14.43 42.00
CA PHE A 326 -58.67 -15.12 40.72
C PHE A 326 -59.18 -14.19 39.61
N ASN A 327 -59.45 -12.93 39.86
CA ASN A 327 -59.95 -11.95 38.90
C ASN A 327 -58.82 -11.14 38.31
N LEU A 328 -57.80 -11.81 37.73
CA LEU A 328 -56.63 -11.20 37.14
C LEU A 328 -56.87 -11.03 35.65
N GLU A 329 -57.03 -9.82 35.18
CA GLU A 329 -56.78 -9.48 33.79
C GLU A 329 -55.25 -9.52 33.55
N LEU A 330 -54.74 -10.70 33.26
CA LEU A 330 -53.38 -10.84 32.79
C LEU A 330 -53.32 -10.27 31.37
N ASN A 331 -52.61 -9.21 31.20
CA ASN A 331 -52.41 -8.60 29.88
C ASN A 331 -51.40 -9.46 29.09
N HIS A 332 -51.91 -10.41 28.26
CA HIS A 332 -51.11 -11.50 27.68
C HIS A 332 -50.90 -11.35 26.21
N ASN A 333 -50.29 -10.26 25.78
CA ASN A 333 -50.01 -10.05 24.37
C ASN A 333 -48.76 -10.78 23.85
N ASP A 334 -48.16 -11.64 24.64
CA ASP A 334 -46.90 -12.27 24.28
C ASP A 334 -47.01 -13.78 24.10
N SER A 335 -46.19 -14.37 23.26
CA SER A 335 -46.32 -15.75 22.82
C SER A 335 -45.10 -16.64 23.04
N ASP A 336 -44.29 -16.48 24.06
CA ASP A 336 -43.18 -17.35 24.42
C ASP A 336 -43.59 -18.44 25.47
N GLU A 337 -42.61 -19.24 25.87
CA GLU A 337 -42.79 -20.25 26.92
C GLU A 337 -43.32 -19.64 28.23
N ILE A 338 -43.01 -18.38 28.47
CA ILE A 338 -43.46 -17.62 29.64
C ILE A 338 -44.96 -17.32 29.49
N GLY A 339 -45.35 -16.93 28.28
CA GLY A 339 -46.73 -16.77 27.94
C GLY A 339 -47.54 -18.06 28.05
N ILE A 340 -46.93 -19.25 27.71
CA ILE A 340 -47.58 -20.55 27.92
C ILE A 340 -47.85 -20.78 29.41
N VAL A 341 -46.90 -20.45 30.28
CA VAL A 341 -47.07 -20.55 31.74
C VAL A 341 -48.12 -19.54 32.23
N ALA A 342 -48.08 -18.30 31.75
CA ALA A 342 -49.09 -17.29 32.06
C ALA A 342 -50.50 -17.75 31.68
N LYS A 343 -50.59 -18.38 30.52
CA LYS A 343 -51.84 -18.93 30.01
C LYS A 343 -52.32 -20.13 30.80
N SER A 344 -51.41 -21.01 31.20
CA SER A 344 -51.76 -22.13 32.07
C SER A 344 -52.26 -21.61 33.40
N LEU A 345 -51.66 -20.54 33.90
CA LEU A 345 -52.13 -19.84 35.09
C LEU A 345 -53.52 -19.21 34.87
N GLN A 346 -53.75 -18.61 33.72
CA GLN A 346 -55.04 -18.03 33.35
C GLN A 346 -56.06 -19.05 32.91
N THR A 347 -55.65 -20.22 32.41
CA THR A 347 -56.55 -21.33 32.15
C THR A 347 -57.08 -21.90 33.45
N MET A 348 -56.25 -21.86 34.48
CA MET A 348 -56.80 -22.07 35.86
C MET A 348 -57.77 -20.95 36.23
N CYS A 349 -57.61 -19.76 35.71
CA CYS A 349 -58.43 -18.59 35.94
C CYS A 349 -59.32 -18.24 34.76
N ASP A 350 -59.42 -19.12 33.81
CA ASP A 350 -60.37 -19.01 32.72
C ASP A 350 -59.94 -18.40 31.40
N ARG A 351 -58.68 -18.55 30.90
CA ARG A 351 -58.61 -18.47 29.45
C ARG A 351 -57.30 -18.27 28.78
N LEU A 352 -57.35 -18.67 27.67
CA LEU A 352 -56.36 -19.20 26.75
C LEU A 352 -55.83 -18.34 25.62
N ASN A 353 -56.20 -17.11 25.43
CA ASN A 353 -55.99 -16.56 24.08
C ASN A 353 -54.79 -15.62 23.85
N GLU A 354 -54.14 -15.19 24.86
CA GLU A 354 -53.17 -14.13 24.67
C GLU A 354 -51.68 -14.55 24.58
N MET A 355 -51.46 -15.82 24.72
CA MET A 355 -50.12 -16.36 24.87
C MET A 355 -49.33 -16.64 23.64
N ILE A 356 -49.96 -16.96 22.54
CA ILE A 356 -49.34 -17.37 21.28
C ILE A 356 -48.59 -16.20 20.63
N ASN A 357 -49.09 -14.98 20.83
CA ASN A 357 -48.47 -13.79 20.27
C ASN A 357 -47.11 -13.42 20.90
N ARG A 358 -46.80 -13.92 22.07
CA ARG A 358 -45.53 -13.62 22.74
C ARG A 358 -44.34 -14.43 22.22
N VAL A 359 -44.57 -15.72 21.87
CA VAL A 359 -43.51 -16.57 21.33
C VAL A 359 -43.05 -16.06 19.95
N TYR A 360 -44.01 -15.64 19.11
CA TYR A 360 -43.70 -15.19 17.76
C TYR A 360 -42.91 -13.88 17.74
N LYS A 361 -43.24 -12.96 18.67
CA LYS A 361 -42.53 -11.67 18.77
C LYS A 361 -41.11 -11.85 19.31
N ALA A 362 -40.92 -12.75 20.28
CA ALA A 362 -39.59 -13.05 20.80
C ALA A 362 -38.70 -13.75 19.77
N GLU A 363 -39.30 -14.61 18.91
CA GLU A 363 -38.58 -15.31 17.85
C GLU A 363 -38.18 -14.35 16.71
N LEU A 364 -39.05 -13.39 16.38
CA LEU A 364 -38.73 -12.30 15.44
C LEU A 364 -37.65 -11.35 15.98
N GLU A 365 -37.76 -11.03 17.29
CA GLU A 365 -36.72 -10.22 17.95
C GLU A 365 -35.38 -10.96 18.01
N LYS A 366 -35.43 -12.27 18.25
CA LYS A 366 -34.25 -13.15 18.19
C LYS A 366 -33.68 -13.22 16.78
N LYS A 367 -34.52 -13.41 15.74
CA LYS A 367 -34.06 -13.42 14.34
C LYS A 367 -33.55 -12.07 13.89
N ALA A 368 -34.16 -10.97 14.36
CA ALA A 368 -33.64 -9.62 14.11
C ALA A 368 -32.29 -9.39 14.78
N MET A 369 -32.06 -10.04 15.94
CA MET A 369 -30.75 -9.99 16.61
C MET A 369 -29.71 -10.90 15.98
N GLU A 370 -30.11 -12.08 15.49
CA GLU A 370 -29.21 -12.97 14.70
C GLU A 370 -28.79 -12.30 13.40
N LEU A 371 -29.70 -11.58 12.73
CA LEU A 371 -29.35 -10.74 11.54
C LEU A 371 -28.41 -9.59 11.88
N LYS A 372 -28.61 -8.96 13.02
CA LYS A 372 -27.76 -7.86 13.49
C LYS A 372 -26.39 -8.36 13.97
N ALA A 373 -26.34 -9.54 14.57
CA ALA A 373 -25.09 -10.22 14.93
C ALA A 373 -24.33 -10.70 13.69
N LEU A 374 -25.04 -11.19 12.65
CA LEU A 374 -24.45 -11.54 11.35
C LEU A 374 -23.89 -10.30 10.62
N GLN A 375 -24.58 -9.16 10.68
CA GLN A 375 -24.07 -7.90 10.16
C GLN A 375 -22.84 -7.38 10.96
N ALA A 376 -22.82 -7.60 12.27
CA ALA A 376 -21.66 -7.26 13.11
C ALA A 376 -20.47 -8.21 12.91
N MET A 377 -20.69 -9.41 12.36
CA MET A 377 -19.61 -10.37 12.01
C MET A 377 -18.83 -9.97 10.76
N ILE A 378 -19.38 -9.11 9.90
CA ILE A 378 -18.57 -8.46 8.86
C ILE A 378 -17.71 -7.42 9.58
N ASN A 379 -16.56 -7.84 10.03
CA ASN A 379 -15.62 -6.97 10.71
C ASN A 379 -14.90 -6.07 9.67
N PRO A 380 -15.35 -4.82 9.49
CA PRO A 380 -14.74 -3.91 8.51
C PRO A 380 -13.24 -3.73 8.79
N HIS A 381 -12.89 -3.81 10.04
CA HIS A 381 -11.52 -3.66 10.48
C HIS A 381 -10.60 -4.81 10.04
N PHE A 382 -11.11 -6.04 10.02
CA PHE A 382 -10.37 -7.17 9.48
C PHE A 382 -10.04 -6.96 7.99
N LEU A 383 -11.01 -6.47 7.22
CA LEU A 383 -10.81 -6.16 5.81
C LEU A 383 -9.73 -5.07 5.63
N TYR A 384 -9.81 -4.00 6.43
CA TYR A 384 -8.80 -2.93 6.36
C TYR A 384 -7.40 -3.42 6.73
N ASN A 385 -7.33 -4.26 7.73
CA ASN A 385 -6.04 -4.80 8.17
C ASN A 385 -5.42 -5.74 7.12
N CYS A 386 -6.26 -6.55 6.49
CA CYS A 386 -5.82 -7.39 5.38
C CYS A 386 -5.32 -6.53 4.21
N LEU A 387 -6.08 -5.52 3.82
CA LEU A 387 -5.70 -4.61 2.74
C LEU A 387 -4.46 -3.77 3.11
N SER A 388 -4.42 -3.24 4.33
CA SER A 388 -3.23 -2.52 4.82
C SER A 388 -2.01 -3.43 4.83
N SER A 389 -2.23 -4.67 5.26
CA SER A 389 -1.21 -5.70 5.22
C SER A 389 -0.75 -5.99 3.79
N ILE A 390 -1.63 -6.10 2.81
CA ILE A 390 -1.27 -6.30 1.39
C ILE A 390 -0.53 -5.07 0.86
N LYS A 391 -0.98 -3.87 1.19
CA LYS A 391 -0.30 -2.62 0.82
C LYS A 391 1.14 -2.59 1.30
N TRP A 392 1.34 -2.91 2.58
CA TRP A 392 2.68 -2.96 3.17
C TRP A 392 3.58 -4.00 2.54
N LYS A 393 2.98 -5.11 2.16
CA LYS A 393 3.67 -6.15 1.42
C LYS A 393 4.10 -5.65 0.05
N ALA A 394 3.22 -4.99 -0.65
CA ALA A 394 3.49 -4.40 -1.95
C ALA A 394 4.59 -3.34 -1.88
N ILE A 395 4.52 -2.43 -0.92
CA ILE A 395 5.55 -1.42 -0.67
C ILE A 395 6.93 -2.06 -0.42
N ARG A 396 7.01 -3.13 0.39
CA ARG A 396 8.28 -3.85 0.67
C ARG A 396 8.86 -4.58 -0.50
N THR A 397 8.01 -5.09 -1.37
CA THR A 397 8.45 -5.80 -2.56
C THR A 397 8.73 -4.84 -3.73
N GLY A 398 8.70 -3.50 -3.46
CA GLY A 398 8.88 -2.49 -4.49
C GLY A 398 7.86 -2.59 -5.60
N ASN A 399 6.69 -3.13 -5.28
CA ASN A 399 5.59 -3.16 -6.21
C ASN A 399 4.64 -2.01 -5.87
N ASP A 400 5.00 -0.83 -6.35
CA ASP A 400 4.24 0.41 -6.11
C ASP A 400 2.82 0.29 -6.65
N GLU A 401 2.65 -0.39 -7.77
CA GLU A 401 1.34 -0.63 -8.39
C GLU A 401 0.41 -1.42 -7.48
N ILE A 402 0.85 -2.55 -6.92
CA ILE A 402 0.04 -3.32 -5.94
C ILE A 402 -0.17 -2.52 -4.65
N SER A 403 0.80 -1.73 -4.23
CA SER A 403 0.68 -0.86 -3.06
C SER A 403 -0.42 0.18 -3.24
N ASP A 404 -0.40 0.87 -4.37
CA ASP A 404 -1.36 1.92 -4.68
C ASP A 404 -2.76 1.32 -4.88
N LEU A 405 -2.85 0.25 -5.65
CA LEU A 405 -4.08 -0.51 -5.85
C LEU A 405 -4.70 -0.94 -4.52
N THR A 406 -3.90 -1.53 -3.65
CA THR A 406 -4.37 -1.99 -2.33
C THR A 406 -4.71 -0.82 -1.41
N GLY A 407 -3.98 0.29 -1.54
CA GLY A 407 -4.27 1.52 -0.83
C GLY A 407 -5.61 2.13 -1.22
N LEU A 408 -5.88 2.19 -2.50
CA LEU A 408 -7.14 2.65 -3.06
C LEU A 408 -8.30 1.72 -2.68
N LEU A 409 -8.07 0.41 -2.77
CA LEU A 409 -9.05 -0.59 -2.37
C LEU A 409 -9.40 -0.49 -0.87
N ALA A 410 -8.40 -0.29 -0.02
CA ALA A 410 -8.62 -0.08 1.40
C ALA A 410 -9.36 1.23 1.68
N LYS A 411 -9.04 2.29 0.94
CA LYS A 411 -9.72 3.58 1.01
C LYS A 411 -11.17 3.46 0.55
N PHE A 412 -11.39 2.81 -0.58
CA PHE A 412 -12.70 2.52 -1.13
C PHE A 412 -13.60 1.76 -0.14
N TYR A 413 -13.13 0.64 0.40
CA TYR A 413 -13.91 -0.11 1.38
C TYR A 413 -14.18 0.67 2.68
N ARG A 414 -13.24 1.51 3.10
CA ARG A 414 -13.42 2.34 4.30
C ARG A 414 -14.56 3.35 4.13
N THR A 415 -14.58 4.03 2.99
CA THR A 415 -15.66 4.98 2.65
C THR A 415 -16.96 4.26 2.40
N SER A 416 -16.92 3.13 1.70
CA SER A 416 -18.08 2.31 1.37
C SER A 416 -18.79 1.75 2.59
N LEU A 417 -18.05 1.22 3.57
CA LEU A 417 -18.64 0.60 4.76
C LEU A 417 -19.15 1.62 5.78
N ASN A 418 -18.73 2.87 5.73
CA ASN A 418 -19.21 4.04 6.49
C ASN A 418 -19.79 3.73 7.90
N GLY A 419 -19.25 2.69 8.58
CA GLY A 419 -19.77 2.21 9.88
C GLY A 419 -21.22 1.74 9.85
N GLY A 420 -21.76 1.35 8.68
CA GLY A 420 -23.15 0.91 8.52
C GLY A 420 -24.18 2.04 8.53
N LYS A 421 -23.75 3.29 8.40
CA LYS A 421 -24.66 4.44 8.31
C LYS A 421 -25.29 4.50 6.93
N GLN A 422 -26.60 4.65 6.89
CA GLN A 422 -27.35 4.83 5.64
C GLN A 422 -27.14 6.23 5.04
N ILE A 423 -26.78 7.22 5.85
CA ILE A 423 -26.54 8.61 5.44
C ILE A 423 -25.05 8.92 5.56
N THR A 424 -24.54 9.57 4.53
CA THR A 424 -23.15 10.06 4.43
C THR A 424 -23.15 11.54 4.04
N THR A 425 -21.96 12.14 3.91
CA THR A 425 -21.82 13.48 3.33
C THR A 425 -21.49 13.39 1.84
N VAL A 426 -21.85 14.40 1.10
CA VAL A 426 -21.47 14.56 -0.33
C VAL A 426 -19.96 14.39 -0.51
N GLY A 427 -19.17 15.00 0.37
CA GLY A 427 -17.72 14.88 0.33
C GLY A 427 -17.22 13.45 0.50
N SER A 428 -17.83 12.69 1.43
CA SER A 428 -17.47 11.29 1.66
C SER A 428 -17.86 10.39 0.47
N GLU A 429 -19.02 10.63 -0.13
CA GLU A 429 -19.46 9.91 -1.32
C GLU A 429 -18.58 10.20 -2.54
N LEU A 430 -18.21 11.48 -2.74
CA LEU A 430 -17.25 11.86 -3.77
C LEU A 430 -15.84 11.27 -3.54
N GLU A 431 -15.42 11.15 -2.30
CA GLU A 431 -14.16 10.50 -1.97
C GLU A 431 -14.19 9.00 -2.26
N ASN A 432 -15.35 8.35 -2.02
CA ASN A 432 -15.60 6.97 -2.40
C ASN A 432 -15.54 6.81 -3.93
N VAL A 433 -16.26 7.67 -4.65
CA VAL A 433 -16.25 7.73 -6.11
C VAL A 433 -14.83 7.95 -6.65
N LYS A 434 -14.09 8.92 -6.11
CA LYS A 434 -12.69 9.15 -6.51
C LYS A 434 -11.82 7.90 -6.29
N SER A 435 -11.98 7.25 -5.14
CA SER A 435 -11.23 6.04 -4.83
C SER A 435 -11.57 4.89 -5.77
N TYR A 436 -12.84 4.75 -6.13
CA TYR A 436 -13.31 3.78 -7.11
C TYR A 436 -12.78 4.08 -8.51
N VAL A 437 -12.89 5.32 -8.95
CA VAL A 437 -12.40 5.76 -10.27
C VAL A 437 -10.90 5.55 -10.41
N GLU A 438 -10.14 5.87 -9.38
CA GLU A 438 -8.68 5.67 -9.39
C GLU A 438 -8.31 4.18 -9.40
N LEU A 439 -9.08 3.35 -8.65
CA LEU A 439 -8.96 1.90 -8.70
C LEU A 439 -9.19 1.38 -10.14
N GLN A 440 -10.25 1.85 -10.79
CA GLN A 440 -10.57 1.47 -12.16
C GLN A 440 -9.49 1.97 -13.15
N ARG A 441 -8.98 3.18 -12.96
CA ARG A 441 -7.87 3.69 -13.79
C ARG A 441 -6.64 2.80 -13.71
N MET A 442 -6.24 2.40 -12.51
CA MET A 442 -5.10 1.50 -12.33
C MET A 442 -5.36 0.12 -12.94
N THR A 443 -6.56 -0.41 -12.79
CA THR A 443 -6.93 -1.73 -13.32
C THR A 443 -6.99 -1.73 -14.86
N HIS A 444 -7.30 -0.58 -15.46
CA HIS A 444 -7.39 -0.40 -16.91
C HIS A 444 -6.18 0.36 -17.51
N GLU A 445 -4.98 0.20 -16.90
CA GLU A 445 -3.73 0.74 -17.41
C GLU A 445 -3.77 2.25 -17.74
N ASN A 446 -4.52 3.03 -16.97
CA ASN A 446 -4.74 4.46 -17.18
C ASN A 446 -5.38 4.81 -18.55
N SER A 447 -6.26 3.94 -19.03
CA SER A 447 -6.95 4.11 -20.32
C SER A 447 -7.86 5.34 -20.40
N PHE A 448 -8.18 5.95 -19.26
CA PHE A 448 -9.03 7.14 -19.20
C PHE A 448 -8.53 8.18 -18.18
N ASP A 449 -8.94 9.41 -18.38
CA ASP A 449 -8.73 10.53 -17.46
C ASP A 449 -10.03 10.88 -16.74
N ALA A 450 -9.92 11.29 -15.48
CA ALA A 450 -11.07 11.69 -14.67
C ALA A 450 -10.91 13.14 -14.20
N GLU A 451 -11.94 13.92 -14.38
CA GLU A 451 -12.04 15.31 -13.95
C GLU A 451 -13.18 15.48 -12.96
N TYR A 452 -12.97 16.32 -11.95
CA TYR A 452 -13.93 16.55 -10.88
C TYR A 452 -14.18 18.05 -10.76
N GLU A 453 -15.40 18.44 -10.99
CA GLU A 453 -15.83 19.84 -10.96
C GLU A 453 -16.89 20.02 -9.86
N PHE A 454 -16.52 20.60 -8.73
CA PHE A 454 -17.48 20.86 -7.64
C PHE A 454 -17.02 22.01 -6.74
N ASP A 455 -18.00 22.68 -6.16
CA ASP A 455 -17.77 23.68 -5.11
C ASP A 455 -17.57 22.99 -3.76
N GLU A 456 -16.49 23.33 -3.08
CA GLU A 456 -16.16 22.77 -1.78
C GLU A 456 -17.23 23.08 -0.72
N THR A 457 -17.99 24.14 -0.87
CA THR A 457 -19.10 24.51 0.02
C THR A 457 -20.22 23.47 0.06
N LEU A 458 -20.35 22.66 -0.99
CA LEU A 458 -21.40 21.64 -1.13
C LEU A 458 -21.05 20.31 -0.46
N LEU A 459 -19.79 20.09 -0.10
CA LEU A 459 -19.30 18.81 0.42
C LEU A 459 -19.88 18.43 1.79
N GLY A 460 -20.39 19.41 2.54
CA GLY A 460 -20.96 19.21 3.88
C GLY A 460 -22.39 18.68 3.90
N TYR A 461 -23.09 18.70 2.79
CA TYR A 461 -24.48 18.24 2.74
C TYR A 461 -24.59 16.73 2.94
N SER A 462 -25.71 16.31 3.52
CA SER A 462 -26.01 14.90 3.78
C SER A 462 -26.70 14.26 2.56
N MET A 463 -26.31 13.02 2.25
CA MET A 463 -26.92 12.25 1.17
C MET A 463 -26.96 10.76 1.52
N PRO A 464 -27.80 9.94 0.85
CA PRO A 464 -27.74 8.48 0.96
C PRO A 464 -26.36 7.95 0.56
N ASN A 465 -25.87 6.96 1.32
CA ASN A 465 -24.63 6.26 0.99
C ASN A 465 -24.79 5.43 -0.30
N PHE A 466 -23.78 5.31 -1.11
CA PHE A 466 -23.77 4.57 -2.39
C PHE A 466 -24.71 5.10 -3.48
N LEU A 467 -25.05 6.37 -3.46
CA LEU A 467 -25.95 6.94 -4.46
C LEU A 467 -25.22 7.17 -5.81
N LEU A 468 -24.00 7.68 -5.76
CA LEU A 468 -23.24 8.04 -6.95
C LEU A 468 -22.45 6.87 -7.55
N GLN A 469 -22.03 5.94 -6.72
CA GLN A 469 -21.18 4.83 -7.13
C GLN A 469 -21.78 4.00 -8.28
N PRO A 470 -23.05 3.55 -8.26
CA PRO A 470 -23.60 2.75 -9.34
C PRO A 470 -23.65 3.51 -10.66
N ILE A 471 -23.83 4.83 -10.61
CA ILE A 471 -23.90 5.68 -11.80
C ILE A 471 -22.49 5.83 -12.42
N VAL A 472 -21.50 6.04 -11.57
CA VAL A 472 -20.10 6.10 -12.00
C VAL A 472 -19.61 4.74 -12.51
N GLU A 473 -20.01 3.65 -11.85
CA GLU A 473 -19.75 2.28 -12.29
C GLU A 473 -20.31 2.04 -13.70
N ASN A 474 -21.57 2.36 -13.92
CA ASN A 474 -22.19 2.27 -15.24
C ASN A 474 -21.48 3.17 -16.29
N ALA A 475 -21.06 4.37 -15.90
CA ALA A 475 -20.34 5.28 -16.80
C ALA A 475 -18.96 4.73 -17.21
N ILE A 476 -18.29 4.01 -16.33
CA ILE A 476 -17.00 3.39 -16.63
C ILE A 476 -17.22 2.09 -17.40
N GLU A 477 -18.04 1.15 -16.89
CA GLU A 477 -18.20 -0.17 -17.48
C GLU A 477 -18.86 -0.12 -18.86
N HIS A 478 -19.90 0.68 -19.01
CA HIS A 478 -20.67 0.76 -20.24
C HIS A 478 -20.34 1.98 -21.12
N GLY A 479 -19.63 2.96 -20.56
CA GLY A 479 -19.18 4.13 -21.31
C GLY A 479 -17.74 4.00 -21.81
N ILE A 480 -16.81 3.80 -20.90
CA ILE A 480 -15.38 3.89 -21.20
C ILE A 480 -14.80 2.58 -21.71
N ASN A 481 -15.22 1.42 -21.17
CA ASN A 481 -14.66 0.12 -21.54
C ASN A 481 -15.02 -0.36 -22.96
N TYR A 482 -15.98 0.28 -23.63
CA TYR A 482 -16.34 -0.01 -25.04
C TYR A 482 -15.52 0.80 -26.05
N GLN A 483 -14.37 1.35 -25.66
CA GLN A 483 -13.56 2.26 -26.48
C GLN A 483 -12.62 1.60 -27.50
N GLU A 484 -12.75 0.35 -27.85
CA GLU A 484 -11.99 -0.21 -29.01
C GLU A 484 -12.23 0.51 -30.35
N GLU A 485 -13.19 1.45 -30.41
CA GLU A 485 -13.57 2.16 -31.64
C GLU A 485 -13.27 3.68 -31.62
N ILE A 486 -12.67 4.27 -30.56
CA ILE A 486 -12.48 5.72 -30.48
C ILE A 486 -10.99 6.08 -30.41
N ASP A 487 -10.58 6.92 -31.35
CA ASP A 487 -9.25 7.54 -31.43
C ASP A 487 -9.06 8.50 -30.26
N GLY A 488 -8.53 8.03 -29.11
CA GLY A 488 -8.23 8.87 -27.96
C GLY A 488 -8.46 8.19 -26.60
N LYS A 489 -7.98 8.87 -25.55
CA LYS A 489 -8.10 8.45 -24.16
C LYS A 489 -9.53 8.66 -23.64
N GLY A 490 -10.06 7.71 -22.86
CA GLY A 490 -11.35 7.86 -22.21
C GLY A 490 -11.38 9.10 -21.29
N ARG A 491 -12.54 9.72 -21.15
CA ARG A 491 -12.73 10.87 -20.27
C ARG A 491 -14.00 10.72 -19.45
N LEU A 492 -13.84 10.81 -18.13
CA LEU A 492 -14.93 10.83 -17.16
C LEU A 492 -14.95 12.20 -16.48
N ILE A 493 -16.10 12.85 -16.46
CA ILE A 493 -16.29 14.11 -15.72
C ILE A 493 -17.37 13.88 -14.68
N VAL A 494 -17.05 14.13 -13.43
CA VAL A 494 -18.01 14.13 -12.31
C VAL A 494 -18.18 15.57 -11.84
N ARG A 495 -19.37 16.09 -12.04
CA ARG A 495 -19.73 17.48 -11.72
C ARG A 495 -20.80 17.51 -10.65
N LEU A 496 -20.69 18.47 -9.73
CA LEU A 496 -21.71 18.78 -8.73
C LEU A 496 -21.99 20.27 -8.79
N GLU A 497 -23.25 20.59 -8.95
CA GLU A 497 -23.76 21.95 -9.03
C GLU A 497 -24.94 22.11 -8.06
N ASP A 498 -25.14 23.33 -7.56
CA ASP A 498 -26.34 23.72 -6.83
C ASP A 498 -27.24 24.47 -7.77
N GLU A 499 -28.40 23.92 -8.07
CA GLU A 499 -29.40 24.57 -8.92
C GLU A 499 -30.76 24.54 -8.20
N ASP A 500 -31.32 25.71 -7.94
CA ASP A 500 -32.62 25.89 -7.28
C ASP A 500 -32.77 25.10 -5.95
N SER A 501 -31.75 25.12 -5.09
CA SER A 501 -31.70 24.38 -3.83
C SER A 501 -31.65 22.84 -3.99
N HIS A 502 -31.26 22.37 -5.16
CA HIS A 502 -31.07 20.97 -5.45
C HIS A 502 -29.59 20.70 -5.78
N LEU A 503 -29.04 19.63 -5.26
CA LEU A 503 -27.71 19.15 -5.62
C LEU A 503 -27.83 18.30 -6.88
N ILE A 504 -27.30 18.81 -8.00
CA ILE A 504 -27.28 18.09 -9.27
C ILE A 504 -25.93 17.46 -9.48
N PHE A 505 -25.91 16.13 -9.57
CA PHE A 505 -24.74 15.35 -9.91
C PHE A 505 -24.80 14.97 -11.38
N SER A 506 -23.82 15.40 -12.13
CA SER A 506 -23.67 15.06 -13.56
C SER A 506 -22.45 14.19 -13.75
N ILE A 507 -22.66 13.00 -14.30
CA ILE A 507 -21.59 12.06 -14.63
C ILE A 507 -21.56 11.89 -16.14
N LEU A 508 -20.51 12.41 -16.76
CA LEU A 508 -20.34 12.45 -18.20
C LEU A 508 -19.16 11.57 -18.60
N ASN A 509 -19.34 10.81 -19.65
CA ASN A 509 -18.26 10.06 -20.28
C ASN A 509 -18.25 10.31 -21.79
N ASN A 510 -17.12 10.07 -22.44
CA ASN A 510 -16.98 10.20 -23.90
C ASN A 510 -17.14 8.88 -24.65
N GLY A 511 -17.73 7.87 -24.01
CA GLY A 511 -18.01 6.59 -24.62
C GLY A 511 -19.19 6.63 -25.61
N PRO A 512 -19.45 5.51 -26.33
CA PRO A 512 -20.59 5.43 -27.22
C PRO A 512 -21.89 5.66 -26.47
N ARG A 513 -22.77 6.48 -27.03
CA ARG A 513 -24.00 6.97 -26.40
C ARG A 513 -24.92 5.84 -25.92
N ALA A 514 -24.85 5.51 -24.63
CA ALA A 514 -25.99 4.98 -23.92
C ALA A 514 -26.67 6.13 -23.18
N VAL A 515 -27.81 6.59 -23.65
CA VAL A 515 -28.59 7.62 -22.94
C VAL A 515 -29.42 6.94 -21.89
N SER A 516 -28.90 6.92 -20.67
CA SER A 516 -29.65 6.46 -19.49
C SER A 516 -29.88 7.68 -18.59
N TYR A 517 -31.11 8.16 -18.55
CA TYR A 517 -31.52 9.16 -17.57
C TYR A 517 -32.04 8.44 -16.33
N THR A 518 -31.33 8.55 -15.22
CA THR A 518 -31.83 8.08 -13.93
C THR A 518 -32.23 9.30 -13.12
N HIS A 519 -33.53 9.56 -13.03
CA HIS A 519 -34.07 10.54 -12.12
C HIS A 519 -34.23 9.88 -10.75
N LEU A 520 -33.44 10.30 -9.81
CA LEU A 520 -33.62 10.00 -8.38
C LEU A 520 -34.36 11.21 -7.79
N GLY A 521 -35.69 11.07 -7.66
CA GLY A 521 -36.56 12.09 -7.03
C GLY A 521 -36.45 12.07 -5.51
#